data_aee99f0ad39c4e3c549b617c16d6e28b
#
_entry.id   aee99f0ad39c4e3c549b617c16d6e28b
#
_cell.length_a   1.000
_cell.length_b   1.000
_cell.length_c   1.000
_cell.angle_alpha   90.00
_cell.angle_beta   90.00
_cell.angle_gamma   90.00
#
_symmetry.space_group_name_H-M   'P 1'
#
loop_
_entity.id
_entity.type
_entity.pdbx_description
1 polymer ?
#
loop_
_entity_poly.entity_id
_entity_poly.type
_entity_poly.pdbx_seq_one_letter_code
_entity_poly.pdbx_strand_id
1 'polypeptide(L)'
;MADRFIEAPDGTRLAVYEEGNGGGPIVVFVHGWPDSHVVWDGVAELLAGDYRIIRYDNRGAGASSVPESVSAYALDRLADDFEAVITALAPDVPVHVVGHDWGAATMWEVLSRPAAALRVASYTSISGPDPQQLSRFIRDGLAHPWRPRRFGRALSQAAHFSYMIGFSVPVLMPAAMRAFLARLISRWFIAPGIPPERFHQGETFVADATNGLKIYRANFFGTLTRAVRDRYVSVPVQLIVNTRDVFVRPYVYDDTPRWVARLWRRDIRAGHWSPMSHPEVVATAVAELVSHLNGAPPSPALVSARVGQPD
;
A
#
# COMPACT_ATOMS: atom_id res chain seq x y z
N MET A 1 -6.24 -6.24 21.12
CA MET A 1 -7.64 -5.84 20.80
C MET A 1 -7.60 -4.47 20.17
N ALA A 2 -8.56 -4.14 19.26
CA ALA A 2 -8.66 -2.79 18.74
C ALA A 2 -8.92 -1.79 19.88
N ASP A 3 -8.26 -0.62 19.80
CA ASP A 3 -8.44 0.43 20.83
C ASP A 3 -9.80 1.10 20.66
N ARG A 4 -10.26 1.24 19.42
CA ARG A 4 -11.56 1.78 19.06
C ARG A 4 -12.05 1.32 17.69
N PHE A 5 -13.30 1.63 17.39
CA PHE A 5 -13.88 1.46 16.08
C PHE A 5 -14.32 2.82 15.52
N ILE A 6 -14.01 3.03 14.23
CA ILE A 6 -14.43 4.22 13.48
C ILE A 6 -15.39 3.76 12.39
N GLU A 7 -16.47 4.50 12.21
CA GLU A 7 -17.47 4.21 11.19
C GLU A 7 -17.17 5.02 9.92
N ALA A 8 -17.02 4.32 8.81
CA ALA A 8 -16.92 4.91 7.49
C ALA A 8 -18.29 5.42 7.00
N PRO A 9 -18.33 6.30 5.97
CA PRO A 9 -19.58 6.89 5.49
C PRO A 9 -20.66 5.90 5.04
N ASP A 10 -20.28 4.66 4.71
CA ASP A 10 -21.19 3.58 4.30
C ASP A 10 -21.60 2.64 5.46
N GLY A 11 -21.25 2.99 6.71
CA GLY A 11 -21.54 2.20 7.90
C GLY A 11 -20.54 1.08 8.19
N THR A 12 -19.47 0.95 7.41
CA THR A 12 -18.40 -0.02 7.67
C THR A 12 -17.64 0.39 8.93
N ARG A 13 -17.52 -0.51 9.91
CA ARG A 13 -16.76 -0.29 11.15
C ARG A 13 -15.33 -0.73 10.96
N LEU A 14 -14.40 0.16 11.20
CA LEU A 14 -12.95 -0.03 11.05
C LEU A 14 -12.31 -0.14 12.43
N ALA A 15 -11.61 -1.24 12.67
CA ALA A 15 -10.83 -1.44 13.88
C ALA A 15 -9.53 -0.64 13.81
N VAL A 16 -9.27 0.19 14.80
CA VAL A 16 -8.11 1.09 14.85
C VAL A 16 -7.27 0.82 16.09
N TYR A 17 -5.97 0.96 15.93
CA TYR A 17 -4.92 0.74 16.91
C TYR A 17 -4.04 1.98 16.97
N GLU A 18 -3.91 2.56 18.16
CA GLU A 18 -3.08 3.74 18.41
C GLU A 18 -1.97 3.40 19.41
N GLU A 19 -0.76 3.81 19.11
CA GLU A 19 0.39 3.57 19.95
C GLU A 19 1.46 4.67 19.79
N GLY A 20 2.49 4.63 20.63
CA GLY A 20 3.65 5.49 20.54
C GLY A 20 3.48 6.86 21.21
N ASN A 21 4.28 7.84 20.76
CA ASN A 21 4.35 9.16 21.35
C ASN A 21 3.19 10.06 20.88
N GLY A 22 2.20 10.25 21.73
CA GLY A 22 1.01 11.07 21.43
C GLY A 22 1.30 12.53 21.06
N GLY A 23 2.46 13.08 21.42
CA GLY A 23 2.91 14.44 21.06
C GLY A 23 3.78 14.50 19.80
N GLY A 24 4.14 13.35 19.22
CA GLY A 24 4.95 13.27 18.01
C GLY A 24 4.17 13.48 16.71
N PRO A 25 4.87 13.59 15.57
CA PRO A 25 4.25 13.56 14.25
C PRO A 25 3.42 12.29 14.06
N ILE A 26 2.28 12.41 13.37
CA ILE A 26 1.36 11.29 13.19
C ILE A 26 1.77 10.49 11.95
N VAL A 27 1.98 9.18 12.13
CA VAL A 27 2.22 8.22 11.05
C VAL A 27 1.06 7.23 10.99
N VAL A 28 0.38 7.18 9.84
CA VAL A 28 -0.73 6.25 9.59
C VAL A 28 -0.25 5.13 8.68
N PHE A 29 -0.46 3.89 9.10
CA PHE A 29 -0.08 2.69 8.33
C PHE A 29 -1.30 2.03 7.70
N VAL A 30 -1.23 1.78 6.39
CA VAL A 30 -2.29 1.18 5.58
C VAL A 30 -1.79 -0.13 4.98
N HIS A 31 -2.31 -1.26 5.48
CA HIS A 31 -1.92 -2.59 5.02
C HIS A 31 -2.61 -2.98 3.71
N GLY A 32 -2.11 -4.03 3.07
CA GLY A 32 -2.67 -4.60 1.86
C GLY A 32 -3.27 -5.99 2.05
N TRP A 33 -3.35 -6.76 0.96
CA TRP A 33 -3.80 -8.13 0.95
C TRP A 33 -2.61 -9.11 1.04
N PRO A 34 -2.69 -10.20 1.80
CA PRO A 34 -3.81 -10.69 2.63
C PRO A 34 -3.66 -10.30 4.12
N ASP A 35 -3.01 -9.17 4.38
CA ASP A 35 -2.57 -8.76 5.70
C ASP A 35 -3.68 -8.08 6.53
N SER A 36 -3.32 -7.74 7.76
CA SER A 36 -4.01 -6.85 8.68
C SER A 36 -2.99 -5.85 9.26
N HIS A 37 -3.39 -5.05 10.25
CA HIS A 37 -2.48 -4.12 10.93
C HIS A 37 -1.18 -4.77 11.43
N VAL A 38 -1.15 -6.08 11.71
CA VAL A 38 0.01 -6.78 12.26
C VAL A 38 1.23 -6.81 11.33
N VAL A 39 1.05 -6.62 10.01
CA VAL A 39 2.18 -6.52 9.07
C VAL A 39 3.15 -5.39 9.44
N TRP A 40 2.68 -4.42 10.21
CA TRP A 40 3.40 -3.23 10.62
C TRP A 40 4.05 -3.33 12.00
N ASP A 41 3.83 -4.42 12.78
CA ASP A 41 4.27 -4.49 14.19
C ASP A 41 5.74 -4.12 14.35
N GLY A 42 6.65 -4.72 13.58
CA GLY A 42 8.08 -4.43 13.69
C GLY A 42 8.46 -2.99 13.28
N VAL A 43 7.75 -2.40 12.33
CA VAL A 43 8.00 -0.99 11.93
C VAL A 43 7.43 -0.03 12.97
N ALA A 44 6.25 -0.33 13.48
CA ALA A 44 5.57 0.48 14.48
C ALA A 44 6.37 0.52 15.81
N GLU A 45 6.85 -0.62 16.28
CA GLU A 45 7.72 -0.73 17.47
C GLU A 45 8.94 0.19 17.36
N LEU A 46 9.61 0.20 16.20
CA LEU A 46 10.80 1.03 15.96
C LEU A 46 10.51 2.53 15.93
N LEU A 47 9.28 2.92 15.61
CA LEU A 47 8.88 4.33 15.47
C LEU A 47 8.14 4.87 16.70
N ALA A 48 7.65 3.99 17.58
CA ALA A 48 6.78 4.36 18.72
C ALA A 48 7.39 5.39 19.68
N GLY A 49 8.73 5.44 19.80
CA GLY A 49 9.40 6.42 20.69
C GLY A 49 9.21 7.88 20.26
N ASP A 50 9.16 8.13 18.96
CA ASP A 50 9.18 9.49 18.40
C ASP A 50 7.87 9.91 17.74
N TYR A 51 7.03 8.94 17.33
CA TYR A 51 5.85 9.17 16.52
C TYR A 51 4.56 8.70 17.20
N ARG A 52 3.46 9.41 16.96
CA ARG A 52 2.12 8.88 17.20
C ARG A 52 1.73 8.00 16.03
N ILE A 53 1.50 6.74 16.30
CA ILE A 53 1.24 5.71 15.30
C ILE A 53 -0.24 5.38 15.29
N ILE A 54 -0.83 5.38 14.09
CA ILE A 54 -2.18 4.93 13.84
C ILE A 54 -2.12 3.79 12.84
N ARG A 55 -2.65 2.64 13.20
CA ARG A 55 -2.86 1.49 12.32
C ARG A 55 -4.33 1.14 12.31
N TYR A 56 -4.85 0.67 11.22
CA TYR A 56 -6.21 0.15 11.17
C TYR A 56 -6.31 -1.07 10.26
N ASP A 57 -7.29 -1.91 10.55
CA ASP A 57 -7.64 -3.01 9.67
C ASP A 57 -8.54 -2.48 8.56
N ASN A 58 -8.15 -2.69 7.30
CA ASN A 58 -9.02 -2.40 6.17
C ASN A 58 -10.32 -3.22 6.26
N ARG A 59 -11.40 -2.73 5.64
CA ARG A 59 -12.64 -3.50 5.55
C ARG A 59 -12.41 -4.93 5.06
N GLY A 60 -12.98 -5.89 5.76
CA GLY A 60 -12.83 -7.31 5.47
C GLY A 60 -11.60 -7.97 6.07
N ALA A 61 -10.76 -7.25 6.80
CA ALA A 61 -9.57 -7.77 7.48
C ALA A 61 -9.63 -7.54 8.99
N GLY A 62 -8.88 -8.35 9.73
CA GLY A 62 -8.70 -8.25 11.17
C GLY A 62 -10.01 -8.20 11.93
N ALA A 63 -10.17 -7.14 12.74
CA ALA A 63 -11.37 -6.90 13.54
C ALA A 63 -12.38 -5.95 12.86
N SER A 64 -12.10 -5.48 11.65
CA SER A 64 -13.02 -4.62 10.89
C SER A 64 -14.20 -5.38 10.31
N SER A 65 -15.29 -4.66 10.05
CA SER A 65 -16.48 -5.23 9.41
C SER A 65 -16.18 -5.82 8.02
N VAL A 66 -16.93 -6.85 7.64
CA VAL A 66 -16.79 -7.56 6.36
C VAL A 66 -18.01 -7.23 5.47
N PRO A 67 -17.97 -6.16 4.66
CA PRO A 67 -19.07 -5.86 3.74
C PRO A 67 -19.35 -7.02 2.78
N GLU A 68 -20.63 -7.27 2.49
CA GLU A 68 -21.04 -8.36 1.59
C GLU A 68 -20.77 -8.02 0.13
N SER A 69 -21.08 -6.79 -0.27
CA SER A 69 -20.97 -6.33 -1.65
C SER A 69 -19.54 -6.23 -2.12
N VAL A 70 -19.26 -6.71 -3.33
CA VAL A 70 -17.96 -6.55 -3.99
C VAL A 70 -17.66 -5.07 -4.24
N SER A 71 -18.66 -4.26 -4.59
CA SER A 71 -18.47 -2.82 -4.85
C SER A 71 -18.03 -2.04 -3.62
N ALA A 72 -18.28 -2.55 -2.41
CA ALA A 72 -17.76 -1.95 -1.19
C ALA A 72 -16.23 -2.00 -1.08
N TYR A 73 -15.56 -2.84 -1.86
CA TYR A 73 -14.09 -2.96 -1.87
C TYR A 73 -13.43 -2.18 -3.01
N ALA A 74 -14.15 -1.28 -3.68
CA ALA A 74 -13.57 -0.38 -4.66
C ALA A 74 -12.60 0.61 -3.99
N LEU A 75 -11.54 1.03 -4.71
CA LEU A 75 -10.48 1.89 -4.15
C LEU A 75 -11.01 3.22 -3.61
N ASP A 76 -12.07 3.77 -4.20
CA ASP A 76 -12.73 4.98 -3.70
C ASP A 76 -13.36 4.77 -2.31
N ARG A 77 -13.93 3.58 -2.03
CA ARG A 77 -14.46 3.23 -0.72
C ARG A 77 -13.37 3.03 0.32
N LEU A 78 -12.26 2.39 -0.07
CA LEU A 78 -11.09 2.26 0.81
C LEU A 78 -10.45 3.63 1.10
N ALA A 79 -10.48 4.54 0.14
CA ALA A 79 -10.05 5.91 0.35
C ALA A 79 -10.98 6.67 1.31
N ASP A 80 -12.30 6.44 1.24
CA ASP A 80 -13.28 6.97 2.21
C ASP A 80 -13.01 6.43 3.63
N ASP A 81 -12.60 5.16 3.76
CA ASP A 81 -12.19 4.57 5.04
C ASP A 81 -11.01 5.30 5.66
N PHE A 82 -9.95 5.51 4.87
CA PHE A 82 -8.78 6.26 5.32
C PHE A 82 -9.16 7.68 5.77
N GLU A 83 -9.98 8.37 4.98
CA GLU A 83 -10.44 9.73 5.34
C GLU A 83 -11.28 9.75 6.61
N ALA A 84 -12.13 8.73 6.84
CA ALA A 84 -12.88 8.60 8.08
C ALA A 84 -11.95 8.43 9.29
N VAL A 85 -10.93 7.58 9.16
CA VAL A 85 -9.94 7.35 10.23
C VAL A 85 -9.20 8.63 10.57
N ILE A 86 -8.61 9.33 9.59
CA ILE A 86 -7.85 10.55 9.88
C ILE A 86 -8.75 11.72 10.30
N THR A 87 -10.00 11.77 9.87
CA THR A 87 -10.95 12.79 10.32
C THR A 87 -11.30 12.62 11.79
N ALA A 88 -11.44 11.38 12.25
CA ALA A 88 -11.75 11.09 13.64
C ALA A 88 -10.54 11.26 14.58
N LEU A 89 -9.30 10.99 14.10
CA LEU A 89 -8.12 10.88 14.96
C LEU A 89 -7.11 12.03 14.80
N ALA A 90 -7.12 12.69 13.65
CA ALA A 90 -6.23 13.79 13.32
C ALA A 90 -6.98 14.88 12.51
N PRO A 91 -8.06 15.47 13.06
CA PRO A 91 -8.92 16.40 12.31
C PRO A 91 -8.18 17.65 11.83
N ASP A 92 -7.26 18.16 12.63
CA ASP A 92 -6.67 19.49 12.47
C ASP A 92 -5.24 19.49 11.91
N VAL A 93 -4.64 18.31 11.73
CA VAL A 93 -3.24 18.21 11.30
C VAL A 93 -3.09 17.22 10.16
N PRO A 94 -2.23 17.51 9.16
CA PRO A 94 -1.91 16.55 8.12
C PRO A 94 -1.06 15.39 8.68
N VAL A 95 -1.29 14.20 8.17
CA VAL A 95 -0.63 12.98 8.62
C VAL A 95 0.42 12.50 7.62
N HIS A 96 1.46 11.83 8.09
CA HIS A 96 2.37 11.06 7.25
C HIS A 96 1.79 9.66 7.04
N VAL A 97 1.82 9.16 5.81
CA VAL A 97 1.18 7.87 5.50
C VAL A 97 2.19 6.89 4.94
N VAL A 98 2.07 5.64 5.36
CA VAL A 98 2.85 4.51 4.83
C VAL A 98 1.87 3.46 4.35
N GLY A 99 1.89 3.14 3.06
CA GLY A 99 1.02 2.13 2.46
C GLY A 99 1.80 0.97 1.89
N HIS A 100 1.27 -0.25 2.02
CA HIS A 100 1.80 -1.46 1.45
C HIS A 100 0.77 -2.16 0.57
N ASP A 101 1.18 -2.67 -0.60
CA ASP A 101 0.36 -3.46 -1.53
C ASP A 101 -0.95 -2.74 -1.89
N TRP A 102 -2.13 -3.32 -1.66
CA TRP A 102 -3.42 -2.67 -1.88
C TRP A 102 -3.65 -1.44 -0.99
N GLY A 103 -3.03 -1.39 0.20
CA GLY A 103 -3.02 -0.18 1.01
C GLY A 103 -2.28 0.96 0.32
N ALA A 104 -1.16 0.64 -0.35
CA ALA A 104 -0.47 1.63 -1.17
C ALA A 104 -1.32 2.05 -2.39
N ALA A 105 -1.97 1.12 -3.08
CA ALA A 105 -2.88 1.43 -4.18
C ALA A 105 -4.03 2.34 -3.74
N THR A 106 -4.58 2.12 -2.55
CA THR A 106 -5.61 2.98 -1.92
C THR A 106 -5.10 4.39 -1.71
N MET A 107 -3.87 4.54 -1.23
CA MET A 107 -3.31 5.87 -0.98
C MET A 107 -3.10 6.67 -2.26
N TRP A 108 -2.78 6.05 -3.38
CA TRP A 108 -2.75 6.75 -4.66
C TRP A 108 -4.14 7.29 -5.06
N GLU A 109 -5.22 6.59 -4.71
CA GLU A 109 -6.59 7.11 -4.91
C GLU A 109 -6.86 8.30 -4.00
N VAL A 110 -6.48 8.26 -2.71
CA VAL A 110 -6.55 9.39 -1.78
C VAL A 110 -5.79 10.60 -2.33
N LEU A 111 -4.53 10.40 -2.78
CA LEU A 111 -3.69 11.49 -3.29
C LEU A 111 -4.22 12.13 -4.58
N SER A 112 -5.14 11.50 -5.26
CA SER A 112 -5.82 12.06 -6.44
C SER A 112 -6.98 13.01 -6.08
N ARG A 113 -7.37 13.07 -4.82
CA ARG A 113 -8.46 13.93 -4.35
C ARG A 113 -7.98 15.37 -4.15
N PRO A 114 -8.81 16.39 -4.43
CA PRO A 114 -8.37 17.79 -4.32
C PRO A 114 -7.87 18.20 -2.93
N ALA A 115 -8.44 17.62 -1.88
CA ALA A 115 -8.08 17.94 -0.50
C ALA A 115 -6.85 17.18 0.02
N ALA A 116 -6.24 16.28 -0.76
CA ALA A 116 -5.17 15.40 -0.29
C ALA A 116 -3.99 16.17 0.33
N ALA A 117 -3.55 17.26 -0.31
CA ALA A 117 -2.41 18.06 0.17
C ALA A 117 -2.68 18.78 1.51
N LEU A 118 -3.94 18.93 1.90
CA LEU A 118 -4.31 19.50 3.22
C LEU A 118 -4.34 18.45 4.32
N ARG A 119 -4.49 17.17 3.96
CA ARG A 119 -4.69 16.06 4.89
C ARG A 119 -3.49 15.12 4.99
N VAL A 120 -2.65 15.06 3.95
CA VAL A 120 -1.49 14.17 3.87
C VAL A 120 -0.21 15.00 3.73
N ALA A 121 0.64 14.97 4.74
CA ALA A 121 1.93 15.67 4.78
C ALA A 121 2.98 14.98 3.90
N SER A 122 2.98 13.64 3.88
CA SER A 122 3.81 12.82 2.99
C SER A 122 3.23 11.42 2.83
N TYR A 123 3.66 10.75 1.77
CA TYR A 123 3.27 9.38 1.51
C TYR A 123 4.48 8.50 1.19
N THR A 124 4.63 7.38 1.89
CA THR A 124 5.60 6.32 1.59
C THR A 124 4.88 5.12 1.00
N SER A 125 5.18 4.79 -0.26
CA SER A 125 4.59 3.65 -0.99
C SER A 125 5.54 2.48 -0.98
N ILE A 126 5.07 1.30 -0.57
CA ILE A 126 5.82 0.05 -0.55
C ILE A 126 5.08 -0.98 -1.38
N SER A 127 5.71 -1.52 -2.42
CA SER A 127 5.15 -2.60 -3.27
C SER A 127 3.75 -2.34 -3.81
N GLY A 128 3.35 -1.09 -3.99
CA GLY A 128 2.04 -0.69 -4.52
C GLY A 128 2.16 0.54 -5.42
N PRO A 129 2.35 0.37 -6.74
CA PRO A 129 2.37 1.47 -7.69
C PRO A 129 0.97 2.09 -7.84
N ASP A 130 0.91 3.32 -8.33
CA ASP A 130 -0.35 3.93 -8.75
C ASP A 130 -1.04 3.04 -9.79
N PRO A 131 -2.26 2.54 -9.51
CA PRO A 131 -2.98 1.64 -10.42
C PRO A 131 -3.23 2.24 -11.81
N GLN A 132 -3.38 3.57 -11.90
CA GLN A 132 -3.59 4.23 -13.21
C GLN A 132 -2.29 4.32 -14.01
N GLN A 133 -1.18 4.67 -13.37
CA GLN A 133 0.13 4.70 -14.02
C GLN A 133 0.56 3.30 -14.44
N LEU A 134 0.30 2.29 -13.61
CA LEU A 134 0.55 0.90 -13.93
C LEU A 134 -0.28 0.43 -15.14
N SER A 135 -1.57 0.76 -15.16
CA SER A 135 -2.44 0.48 -16.32
C SER A 135 -1.92 1.17 -17.58
N ARG A 136 -1.53 2.44 -17.49
CA ARG A 136 -0.91 3.19 -18.59
C ARG A 136 0.37 2.52 -19.07
N PHE A 137 1.27 2.13 -18.16
CA PHE A 137 2.52 1.46 -18.47
C PHE A 137 2.29 0.17 -19.26
N ILE A 138 1.34 -0.68 -18.80
CA ILE A 138 1.02 -1.95 -19.46
C ILE A 138 0.38 -1.70 -20.83
N ARG A 139 -0.64 -0.87 -20.91
CA ARG A 139 -1.38 -0.58 -22.15
C ARG A 139 -0.49 0.05 -23.21
N ASP A 140 0.28 1.08 -22.86
CA ASP A 140 1.19 1.75 -23.77
C ASP A 140 2.30 0.80 -24.23
N GLY A 141 2.87 0.02 -23.29
CA GLY A 141 3.90 -0.96 -23.64
C GLY A 141 3.41 -2.02 -24.63
N LEU A 142 2.22 -2.57 -24.39
CA LEU A 142 1.63 -3.60 -25.26
C LEU A 142 1.17 -3.02 -26.62
N ALA A 143 0.76 -1.76 -26.68
CA ALA A 143 0.36 -1.09 -27.92
C ALA A 143 1.55 -0.77 -28.85
N HIS A 144 2.81 -0.84 -28.38
CA HIS A 144 3.99 -0.46 -29.14
C HIS A 144 5.02 -1.60 -29.24
N PRO A 145 4.71 -2.72 -29.95
CA PRO A 145 5.59 -3.88 -30.04
C PRO A 145 6.94 -3.58 -30.71
N TRP A 146 7.04 -2.52 -31.49
CA TRP A 146 8.29 -2.03 -32.08
C TRP A 146 9.25 -1.36 -31.08
N ARG A 147 8.83 -1.20 -29.80
CA ARG A 147 9.68 -0.79 -28.67
C ARG A 147 9.99 -2.01 -27.79
N PRO A 148 10.92 -2.90 -28.18
CA PRO A 148 11.01 -4.26 -27.63
C PRO A 148 11.24 -4.30 -26.13
N ARG A 149 12.03 -3.38 -25.57
CA ARG A 149 12.27 -3.31 -24.11
C ARG A 149 10.99 -2.94 -23.36
N ARG A 150 10.24 -1.93 -23.83
CA ARG A 150 9.00 -1.47 -23.17
C ARG A 150 7.91 -2.53 -23.31
N PHE A 151 7.77 -3.11 -24.49
CA PHE A 151 6.85 -4.21 -24.75
C PHE A 151 7.15 -5.42 -23.86
N GLY A 152 8.41 -5.88 -23.79
CA GLY A 152 8.80 -7.02 -22.98
C GLY A 152 8.56 -6.79 -21.47
N ARG A 153 8.83 -5.57 -20.95
CA ARG A 153 8.54 -5.20 -19.57
C ARG A 153 7.03 -5.18 -19.29
N ALA A 154 6.24 -4.62 -20.20
CA ALA A 154 4.77 -4.59 -20.07
C ALA A 154 4.18 -6.00 -20.09
N LEU A 155 4.63 -6.84 -21.01
CA LEU A 155 4.22 -8.25 -21.10
C LEU A 155 4.60 -9.02 -19.82
N SER A 156 5.84 -8.83 -19.35
CA SER A 156 6.30 -9.43 -18.09
C SER A 156 5.43 -9.01 -16.92
N GLN A 157 5.13 -7.71 -16.77
CA GLN A 157 4.29 -7.25 -15.66
C GLN A 157 2.84 -7.77 -15.77
N ALA A 158 2.28 -7.81 -16.98
CA ALA A 158 0.96 -8.39 -17.20
C ALA A 158 0.92 -9.88 -16.82
N ALA A 159 1.97 -10.63 -17.16
CA ALA A 159 2.10 -12.03 -16.75
C ALA A 159 2.19 -12.18 -15.22
N HIS A 160 2.94 -11.31 -14.52
CA HIS A 160 3.02 -11.34 -13.06
C HIS A 160 1.67 -11.03 -12.38
N PHE A 161 0.76 -10.32 -13.06
CA PHE A 161 -0.59 -10.05 -12.56
C PHE A 161 -1.66 -11.04 -12.99
N SER A 162 -1.29 -12.07 -13.73
CA SER A 162 -2.27 -13.08 -14.20
C SER A 162 -3.01 -13.79 -13.07
N TYR A 163 -2.38 -13.93 -11.89
CA TYR A 163 -3.03 -14.48 -10.69
C TYR A 163 -4.29 -13.70 -10.27
N MET A 164 -4.34 -12.39 -10.55
CA MET A 164 -5.51 -11.55 -10.22
C MET A 164 -6.78 -12.02 -10.92
N ILE A 165 -6.64 -12.62 -12.12
CA ILE A 165 -7.76 -13.24 -12.86
C ILE A 165 -8.31 -14.41 -12.04
N GLY A 166 -7.41 -15.28 -11.55
CA GLY A 166 -7.78 -16.41 -10.71
C GLY A 166 -8.45 -15.97 -9.40
N PHE A 167 -7.88 -14.96 -8.74
CA PHE A 167 -8.43 -14.39 -7.50
C PHE A 167 -9.79 -13.72 -7.70
N SER A 168 -10.10 -13.32 -8.94
CA SER A 168 -11.40 -12.73 -9.27
C SER A 168 -12.51 -13.76 -9.50
N VAL A 169 -12.20 -15.07 -9.57
CA VAL A 169 -13.20 -16.10 -9.77
C VAL A 169 -14.12 -16.21 -8.55
N PRO A 170 -15.44 -15.99 -8.69
CA PRO A 170 -16.38 -16.08 -7.58
C PRO A 170 -16.57 -17.54 -7.12
N VAL A 171 -16.99 -17.74 -5.88
CA VAL A 171 -17.32 -19.03 -5.24
C VAL A 171 -16.11 -19.98 -5.12
N LEU A 172 -15.53 -20.40 -6.24
CA LEU A 172 -14.44 -21.38 -6.25
C LEU A 172 -13.19 -20.86 -5.54
N MET A 173 -12.77 -19.63 -5.85
CA MET A 173 -11.54 -19.08 -5.26
C MET A 173 -11.70 -18.82 -3.74
N PRO A 174 -12.78 -18.22 -3.23
CA PRO A 174 -13.01 -18.14 -1.78
C PRO A 174 -13.05 -19.50 -1.08
N ALA A 175 -13.64 -20.51 -1.70
CA ALA A 175 -13.66 -21.87 -1.14
C ALA A 175 -12.25 -22.48 -1.05
N ALA A 176 -11.47 -22.36 -2.12
CA ALA A 176 -10.06 -22.82 -2.14
C ALA A 176 -9.20 -22.05 -1.13
N MET A 177 -9.42 -20.72 -1.01
CA MET A 177 -8.69 -19.88 -0.06
C MET A 177 -8.90 -20.34 1.38
N ARG A 178 -10.16 -20.56 1.78
CA ARG A 178 -10.48 -21.08 3.12
C ARG A 178 -9.91 -22.47 3.37
N ALA A 179 -10.01 -23.36 2.39
CA ALA A 179 -9.62 -24.75 2.55
C ALA A 179 -8.10 -24.93 2.71
N PHE A 180 -7.30 -24.33 1.83
CA PHE A 180 -5.85 -24.57 1.79
C PHE A 180 -5.01 -23.46 1.15
N LEU A 181 -5.56 -22.68 0.19
CA LEU A 181 -4.75 -21.79 -0.65
C LEU A 181 -4.11 -20.65 0.16
N ALA A 182 -4.81 -20.11 1.17
CA ALA A 182 -4.24 -19.07 2.03
C ALA A 182 -2.97 -19.55 2.72
N ARG A 183 -2.97 -20.79 3.24
CA ARG A 183 -1.78 -21.40 3.89
C ARG A 183 -0.65 -21.69 2.91
N LEU A 184 -0.98 -22.06 1.66
CA LEU A 184 0.02 -22.25 0.61
C LEU A 184 0.66 -20.92 0.22
N ILE A 185 -0.15 -19.86 0.06
CA ILE A 185 0.34 -18.50 -0.23
C ILE A 185 1.25 -18.03 0.89
N SER A 186 0.82 -18.19 2.16
CA SER A 186 1.65 -17.90 3.32
C SER A 186 3.01 -18.59 3.25
N ARG A 187 3.01 -19.90 3.05
CA ARG A 187 4.22 -20.72 3.06
C ARG A 187 5.17 -20.44 1.89
N TRP A 188 4.64 -20.19 0.69
CA TRP A 188 5.44 -20.14 -0.53
C TRP A 188 5.76 -18.73 -1.02
N PHE A 189 4.95 -17.73 -0.63
CA PHE A 189 5.10 -16.37 -1.12
C PHE A 189 5.37 -15.35 -0.01
N ILE A 190 4.77 -15.50 1.17
CA ILE A 190 4.93 -14.54 2.27
C ILE A 190 6.16 -14.88 3.11
N ALA A 191 6.20 -16.08 3.68
CA ALA A 191 7.27 -16.51 4.59
C ALA A 191 8.69 -16.49 4.00
N PRO A 192 8.92 -16.79 2.71
CA PRO A 192 10.28 -16.79 2.16
C PRO A 192 10.92 -15.39 2.24
N GLY A 193 12.07 -15.33 2.90
CA GLY A 193 12.84 -14.10 3.09
C GLY A 193 12.45 -13.28 4.31
N ILE A 194 11.49 -13.75 5.12
CA ILE A 194 11.18 -13.19 6.43
C ILE A 194 11.83 -14.08 7.50
N PRO A 195 12.63 -13.52 8.42
CA PRO A 195 13.17 -14.28 9.54
C PRO A 195 12.03 -14.93 10.35
N PRO A 196 12.17 -16.20 10.78
CA PRO A 196 11.10 -16.91 11.49
C PRO A 196 10.55 -16.16 12.71
N GLU A 197 11.41 -15.46 13.44
CA GLU A 197 11.06 -14.69 14.63
C GLU A 197 10.24 -13.42 14.31
N ARG A 198 10.27 -12.96 13.06
CA ARG A 198 9.51 -11.80 12.56
C ARG A 198 8.28 -12.21 11.76
N PHE A 199 8.20 -13.50 11.41
CA PHE A 199 7.08 -14.00 10.63
C PHE A 199 5.90 -14.28 11.56
N HIS A 200 4.95 -13.38 11.56
CA HIS A 200 3.69 -13.60 12.25
C HIS A 200 2.53 -13.14 11.35
N GLN A 201 1.42 -13.80 11.54
CA GLN A 201 0.17 -13.49 10.85
C GLN A 201 -0.93 -13.40 11.90
N GLY A 202 -1.86 -12.47 11.70
CA GLY A 202 -3.01 -12.34 12.59
C GLY A 202 -3.84 -13.65 12.64
N GLU A 203 -4.54 -13.87 13.72
CA GLU A 203 -5.43 -15.03 13.90
C GLU A 203 -6.49 -15.12 12.80
N THR A 204 -6.85 -13.99 12.21
CA THR A 204 -7.86 -13.84 11.15
C THR A 204 -7.32 -14.09 9.75
N PHE A 205 -6.01 -14.35 9.58
CA PHE A 205 -5.32 -14.39 8.27
C PHE A 205 -6.07 -15.14 7.16
N VAL A 206 -6.61 -16.35 7.44
CA VAL A 206 -7.35 -17.13 6.43
C VAL A 206 -8.66 -16.45 6.05
N ALA A 207 -9.33 -15.83 7.01
CA ALA A 207 -10.55 -15.04 6.77
C ALA A 207 -10.22 -13.79 5.98
N ASP A 208 -9.17 -13.07 6.35
CA ASP A 208 -8.70 -11.84 5.70
C ASP A 208 -8.31 -12.09 4.24
N ALA A 209 -7.53 -13.15 3.99
CA ALA A 209 -7.17 -13.60 2.65
C ALA A 209 -8.42 -13.93 1.82
N THR A 210 -9.43 -14.56 2.42
CA THR A 210 -10.67 -14.93 1.72
C THR A 210 -11.55 -13.72 1.42
N ASN A 211 -11.79 -12.87 2.41
CA ASN A 211 -12.65 -11.70 2.30
C ASN A 211 -12.04 -10.66 1.34
N GLY A 212 -10.73 -10.46 1.45
CA GLY A 212 -9.97 -9.52 0.63
C GLY A 212 -9.90 -9.89 -0.86
N LEU A 213 -10.30 -11.11 -1.27
CA LEU A 213 -10.49 -11.43 -2.70
C LEU A 213 -11.49 -10.49 -3.39
N LYS A 214 -12.37 -9.85 -2.63
CA LYS A 214 -13.32 -8.87 -3.17
C LYS A 214 -12.61 -7.63 -3.70
N ILE A 215 -11.42 -7.27 -3.18
CA ILE A 215 -10.66 -6.12 -3.67
C ILE A 215 -10.18 -6.33 -5.12
N TYR A 216 -9.76 -7.57 -5.45
CA TYR A 216 -9.39 -7.92 -6.82
C TYR A 216 -10.60 -7.83 -7.76
N ARG A 217 -11.75 -8.36 -7.36
CA ARG A 217 -12.99 -8.32 -8.16
C ARG A 217 -13.49 -6.90 -8.38
N ALA A 218 -13.41 -6.05 -7.36
CA ALA A 218 -13.87 -4.67 -7.44
C ALA A 218 -13.01 -3.80 -8.36
N ASN A 219 -11.69 -4.06 -8.42
CA ASN A 219 -10.74 -3.10 -9.00
C ASN A 219 -10.03 -3.61 -10.26
N PHE A 220 -9.81 -4.91 -10.41
CA PHE A 220 -8.97 -5.43 -11.50
C PHE A 220 -9.50 -5.03 -12.89
N PHE A 221 -10.75 -5.35 -13.19
CA PHE A 221 -11.33 -5.03 -14.50
C PHE A 221 -11.51 -3.52 -14.70
N GLY A 222 -11.88 -2.80 -13.64
CA GLY A 222 -12.00 -1.34 -13.68
C GLY A 222 -10.69 -0.64 -14.00
N THR A 223 -9.59 -1.11 -13.45
CA THR A 223 -8.25 -0.58 -13.72
C THR A 223 -7.84 -0.76 -15.19
N LEU A 224 -8.23 -1.88 -15.82
CA LEU A 224 -7.91 -2.15 -17.23
C LEU A 224 -8.76 -1.34 -18.21
N THR A 225 -10.00 -1.00 -17.86
CA THR A 225 -10.99 -0.41 -18.77
C THR A 225 -11.20 1.08 -18.59
N ARG A 226 -10.94 1.62 -17.41
CA ARG A 226 -11.10 3.06 -17.13
C ARG A 226 -10.15 3.91 -17.97
N ALA A 227 -10.63 5.08 -18.39
CA ALA A 227 -9.77 6.08 -19.02
C ALA A 227 -8.69 6.51 -18.01
N VAL A 228 -7.44 6.42 -18.44
CA VAL A 228 -6.31 6.87 -17.63
C VAL A 228 -6.32 8.40 -17.63
N ARG A 229 -6.43 9.00 -16.46
CA ARG A 229 -6.37 10.45 -16.29
C ARG A 229 -4.95 10.86 -15.92
N ASP A 230 -4.55 12.06 -16.36
CA ASP A 230 -3.32 12.66 -15.87
C ASP A 230 -3.58 13.19 -14.45
N ARG A 231 -2.87 12.59 -13.49
CA ARG A 231 -2.98 12.93 -12.07
C ARG A 231 -1.62 13.39 -11.58
N TYR A 232 -1.52 14.66 -11.24
CA TYR A 232 -0.31 15.20 -10.62
C TYR A 232 -0.47 15.19 -9.11
N VAL A 233 0.51 14.63 -8.44
CA VAL A 233 0.57 14.52 -6.98
C VAL A 233 1.50 15.59 -6.45
N SER A 234 0.97 16.54 -5.69
CA SER A 234 1.72 17.61 -5.02
C SER A 234 2.29 17.20 -3.66
N VAL A 235 1.67 16.20 -3.02
CA VAL A 235 2.16 15.62 -1.77
C VAL A 235 3.54 14.99 -1.98
N PRO A 236 4.51 15.18 -1.06
CA PRO A 236 5.79 14.49 -1.11
C PRO A 236 5.62 12.99 -1.07
N VAL A 237 6.24 12.28 -2.01
CA VAL A 237 6.15 10.81 -2.10
C VAL A 237 7.52 10.19 -1.97
N GLN A 238 7.64 9.12 -1.19
CA GLN A 238 8.77 8.21 -1.16
C GLN A 238 8.34 6.84 -1.67
N LEU A 239 9.08 6.27 -2.60
CA LEU A 239 8.93 4.89 -3.05
C LEU A 239 9.99 4.04 -2.36
N ILE A 240 9.55 2.98 -1.67
CA ILE A 240 10.41 1.87 -1.27
C ILE A 240 10.14 0.74 -2.27
N VAL A 241 11.10 0.55 -3.18
CA VAL A 241 10.99 -0.39 -4.29
C VAL A 241 11.71 -1.68 -3.93
N ASN A 242 10.96 -2.74 -3.72
CA ASN A 242 11.46 -4.07 -3.42
C ASN A 242 12.01 -4.74 -4.69
N THR A 243 13.34 -4.84 -4.83
CA THR A 243 13.95 -5.32 -6.09
C THR A 243 13.78 -6.81 -6.35
N ARG A 244 13.38 -7.58 -5.34
CA ARG A 244 13.06 -9.02 -5.42
C ARG A 244 11.55 -9.30 -5.36
N ASP A 245 10.74 -8.25 -5.46
CA ASP A 245 9.27 -8.40 -5.50
C ASP A 245 8.86 -9.24 -6.72
N VAL A 246 8.12 -10.32 -6.46
CA VAL A 246 7.64 -11.23 -7.51
C VAL A 246 6.31 -10.78 -8.10
N PHE A 247 5.63 -9.83 -7.49
CA PHE A 247 4.34 -9.30 -7.94
C PHE A 247 4.51 -7.99 -8.71
N VAL A 248 5.27 -7.05 -8.14
CA VAL A 248 5.46 -5.70 -8.68
C VAL A 248 6.91 -5.49 -9.06
N ARG A 249 7.18 -5.43 -10.36
CA ARG A 249 8.56 -5.29 -10.86
C ARG A 249 9.07 -3.85 -10.71
N PRO A 250 10.35 -3.63 -10.36
CA PRO A 250 10.91 -2.31 -10.10
C PRO A 250 10.73 -1.28 -11.23
N TYR A 251 10.71 -1.74 -12.47
CA TYR A 251 10.60 -0.86 -13.64
C TYR A 251 9.20 -0.23 -13.83
N VAL A 252 8.18 -0.68 -13.10
CA VAL A 252 6.84 -0.05 -13.17
C VAL A 252 6.81 1.33 -12.54
N TYR A 253 7.81 1.63 -11.69
CA TYR A 253 7.95 2.93 -11.04
C TYR A 253 8.79 3.93 -11.86
N ASP A 254 9.37 3.53 -12.99
CA ASP A 254 10.30 4.37 -13.76
C ASP A 254 9.61 5.64 -14.33
N ASP A 255 8.31 5.58 -14.59
CA ASP A 255 7.53 6.73 -15.09
C ASP A 255 6.94 7.61 -13.95
N THR A 256 7.05 7.22 -12.67
CA THR A 256 6.47 7.96 -11.53
C THR A 256 6.96 9.42 -11.42
N PRO A 257 8.24 9.76 -11.73
CA PRO A 257 8.72 11.14 -11.66
C PRO A 257 7.92 12.14 -12.51
N ARG A 258 7.21 11.67 -13.54
CA ARG A 258 6.37 12.52 -14.40
C ARG A 258 5.10 13.02 -13.71
N TRP A 259 4.70 12.39 -12.61
CA TRP A 259 3.39 12.59 -11.97
C TRP A 259 3.50 13.09 -10.54
N VAL A 260 4.70 13.08 -9.96
CA VAL A 260 4.95 13.42 -8.56
C VAL A 260 5.92 14.58 -8.47
N ALA A 261 5.50 15.70 -7.89
CA ALA A 261 6.29 16.92 -7.80
C ALA A 261 7.56 16.76 -6.94
N ARG A 262 7.46 16.05 -5.83
CA ARG A 262 8.56 15.79 -4.89
C ARG A 262 8.67 14.29 -4.65
N LEU A 263 9.67 13.64 -5.26
CA LEU A 263 9.81 12.19 -5.25
C LEU A 263 11.16 11.77 -4.67
N TRP A 264 11.14 10.74 -3.83
CA TRP A 264 12.30 9.98 -3.39
C TRP A 264 12.09 8.52 -3.77
N ARG A 265 13.17 7.82 -4.17
CA ARG A 265 13.13 6.40 -4.49
C ARG A 265 14.26 5.67 -3.78
N ARG A 266 13.92 4.61 -3.07
CA ARG A 266 14.86 3.71 -2.40
C ARG A 266 14.65 2.30 -2.91
N ASP A 267 15.62 1.80 -3.65
CA ASP A 267 15.62 0.42 -4.11
C ASP A 267 16.26 -0.45 -3.03
N ILE A 268 15.48 -1.39 -2.46
CA ILE A 268 15.96 -2.30 -1.41
C ILE A 268 15.92 -3.75 -1.88
N ARG A 269 16.88 -4.56 -1.42
CA ARG A 269 16.97 -5.97 -1.81
C ARG A 269 16.04 -6.85 -0.96
N ALA A 270 14.76 -6.61 -1.03
CA ALA A 270 13.71 -7.32 -0.30
C ALA A 270 12.68 -7.93 -1.25
N GLY A 271 11.94 -8.92 -0.76
CA GLY A 271 10.69 -9.41 -1.37
C GLY A 271 9.53 -8.48 -1.08
N HIS A 272 8.33 -8.89 -1.48
CA HIS A 272 7.11 -8.09 -1.38
C HIS A 272 6.85 -7.58 0.05
N TRP A 273 6.99 -8.43 1.06
CA TRP A 273 6.72 -8.13 2.48
C TRP A 273 7.92 -7.52 3.20
N SER A 274 8.49 -6.45 2.65
CA SER A 274 9.59 -5.73 3.31
C SER A 274 9.22 -5.11 4.67
N PRO A 275 7.96 -4.74 4.98
CA PRO A 275 7.61 -4.32 6.33
C PRO A 275 7.92 -5.36 7.41
N MET A 276 7.79 -6.66 7.10
CA MET A 276 8.14 -7.74 8.03
C MET A 276 9.61 -8.17 7.92
N SER A 277 10.14 -8.26 6.68
CA SER A 277 11.49 -8.80 6.48
C SER A 277 12.61 -7.79 6.76
N HIS A 278 12.33 -6.48 6.61
CA HIS A 278 13.31 -5.39 6.76
C HIS A 278 12.69 -4.18 7.48
N PRO A 279 12.07 -4.37 8.67
CA PRO A 279 11.35 -3.29 9.36
C PRO A 279 12.26 -2.11 9.69
N GLU A 280 13.55 -2.33 10.00
CA GLU A 280 14.51 -1.28 10.32
C GLU A 280 14.76 -0.36 9.11
N VAL A 281 14.85 -0.95 7.91
CA VAL A 281 15.06 -0.17 6.68
C VAL A 281 13.82 0.67 6.37
N VAL A 282 12.64 0.10 6.56
CA VAL A 282 11.36 0.81 6.36
C VAL A 282 11.21 1.92 7.39
N ALA A 283 11.41 1.63 8.69
CA ALA A 283 11.29 2.61 9.77
C ALA A 283 12.28 3.78 9.57
N THR A 284 13.55 3.49 9.27
CA THR A 284 14.55 4.51 8.98
C THR A 284 14.15 5.40 7.82
N ALA A 285 13.68 4.80 6.72
CA ALA A 285 13.27 5.55 5.54
C ALA A 285 12.08 6.48 5.82
N VAL A 286 11.11 6.01 6.62
CA VAL A 286 9.96 6.82 7.06
C VAL A 286 10.43 7.96 7.97
N ALA A 287 11.25 7.67 8.99
CA ALA A 287 11.75 8.65 9.94
C ALA A 287 12.55 9.77 9.26
N GLU A 288 13.44 9.42 8.32
CA GLU A 288 14.25 10.40 7.59
C GLU A 288 13.38 11.36 6.75
N LEU A 289 12.36 10.83 6.05
CA LEU A 289 11.46 11.68 5.27
C LEU A 289 10.62 12.57 6.16
N VAL A 290 10.01 12.02 7.22
CA VAL A 290 9.16 12.77 8.15
C VAL A 290 9.95 13.86 8.85
N SER A 291 11.13 13.55 9.39
CA SER A 291 12.01 14.53 10.05
C SER A 291 12.41 15.67 9.11
N HIS A 292 12.78 15.35 7.86
CA HIS A 292 13.12 16.35 6.86
C HIS A 292 11.95 17.28 6.55
N LEU A 293 10.77 16.76 6.37
CA LEU A 293 9.58 17.55 6.07
C LEU A 293 9.11 18.40 7.28
N ASN A 294 9.50 18.01 8.50
CA ASN A 294 9.30 18.78 9.73
C ASN A 294 10.47 19.74 10.04
N GLY A 295 11.37 20.01 9.07
CA GLY A 295 12.39 21.05 9.15
C GLY A 295 13.80 20.56 9.50
N ALA A 296 14.01 19.26 9.73
CA ALA A 296 15.36 18.74 9.92
C ALA A 296 16.16 18.71 8.59
N PRO A 297 17.48 18.88 8.63
CA PRO A 297 18.33 18.67 7.45
C PRO A 297 18.13 17.27 6.89
N PRO A 298 18.15 17.10 5.56
CA PRO A 298 17.99 15.77 4.97
C PRO A 298 19.24 14.92 5.28
N SER A 299 19.04 13.64 5.58
CA SER A 299 20.14 12.70 5.72
C SER A 299 20.84 12.46 4.37
N PRO A 300 22.11 12.03 4.35
CA PRO A 300 22.80 11.68 3.10
C PRO A 300 22.03 10.63 2.27
N ALA A 301 21.38 9.67 2.93
CA ALA A 301 20.60 8.65 2.28
C ALA A 301 19.33 9.24 1.63
N LEU A 302 18.66 10.19 2.31
CA LEU A 302 17.49 10.87 1.75
C LEU A 302 17.88 11.78 0.58
N VAL A 303 19.01 12.48 0.65
CA VAL A 303 19.55 13.28 -0.48
C VAL A 303 19.80 12.39 -1.69
N SER A 304 20.48 11.25 -1.48
CA SER A 304 20.77 10.30 -2.56
C SER A 304 19.54 9.65 -3.17
N ALA A 305 18.45 9.52 -2.39
CA ALA A 305 17.18 8.97 -2.84
C ALA A 305 16.32 9.96 -3.65
N ARG A 306 16.66 11.26 -3.64
CA ARG A 306 15.91 12.29 -4.35
C ARG A 306 15.92 12.04 -5.86
N VAL A 307 14.74 12.00 -6.45
CA VAL A 307 14.59 11.86 -7.91
C VAL A 307 14.32 13.24 -8.51
N GLY A 308 15.18 13.64 -9.47
CA GLY A 308 14.94 14.83 -10.28
C GLY A 308 13.68 14.66 -11.15
N GLN A 309 13.05 15.79 -11.49
CA GLN A 309 12.01 15.74 -12.52
C GLN A 309 12.67 15.41 -13.85
N PRO A 310 12.06 14.60 -14.72
CA PRO A 310 12.56 14.43 -16.09
C PRO A 310 12.39 15.77 -16.83
N ASP A 311 13.41 16.13 -17.59
CA ASP A 311 13.42 17.28 -18.51
C ASP A 311 12.27 17.20 -19.52
#